data_599a29c47bed14d578c319faee83a78c
#
_entry.id   599a29c47bed14d578c319faee83a78c
#
_cell.length_a   1.000
_cell.length_b   1.000
_cell.length_c   1.000
_cell.angle_alpha   90.00
_cell.angle_beta   90.00
_cell.angle_gamma   90.00
#
_symmetry.space_group_name_H-M   'P 1'
#
loop_
_entity.id
_entity.type
_entity.pdbx_description
1 polymer ?
#
loop_
_entity_poly.entity_id
_entity_poly.type
_entity_poly.pdbx_seq_one_letter_code
_entity_poly.pdbx_strand_id
1 'polypeptide(L)'
;MEPRNLTLLTDLYELTMMQGYFREKDANETVIFDAFYRTNPDGNAFSICAGLEQVIDYVKNLHFDDADIEYLRGLGIFDEDFLEYLHNFKFSGDIYAIPEGTVVFPREPLVKVIAPIMEAQLVETAILNIINHQSLIATKTSRIVFAARGDGIMEFGLRRAQGADAGTYGARAAMIAGCIGTSNVLAGKLFDVPVKGTHAHSWIMSFPDELTAFRAYAKLYPSACILLAD
;
A
#
# COMPACT_ATOMS: atom_id res chain seq x y z
N MET A 1 11.03 -3.69 -10.92
CA MET A 1 11.61 -2.61 -10.09
C MET A 1 12.35 -3.35 -9.01
N GLU A 2 13.60 -3.02 -8.73
CA GLU A 2 14.25 -3.55 -7.53
C GLU A 2 13.41 -3.14 -6.32
N PRO A 3 13.22 -4.02 -5.33
CA PRO A 3 12.47 -3.68 -4.14
C PRO A 3 13.15 -2.47 -3.48
N ARG A 4 12.40 -1.38 -3.31
CA ARG A 4 12.87 -0.18 -2.63
C ARG A 4 13.04 -0.53 -1.15
N ASN A 5 14.21 -0.23 -0.57
CA ASN A 5 14.39 -0.34 0.87
C ASN A 5 13.44 0.65 1.57
N LEU A 6 12.52 0.16 2.38
CA LEU A 6 11.55 0.94 3.14
C LEU A 6 11.83 0.87 4.66
N THR A 7 13.01 0.45 5.07
CA THR A 7 13.35 0.27 6.49
C THR A 7 13.23 1.56 7.29
N LEU A 8 13.57 2.69 6.68
CA LEU A 8 13.39 4.01 7.29
C LEU A 8 11.97 4.59 7.14
N LEU A 9 11.00 3.84 6.60
CA LEU A 9 9.58 4.23 6.62
C LEU A 9 9.00 4.00 8.03
N THR A 10 9.50 4.76 8.98
CA THR A 10 9.14 4.68 10.39
C THR A 10 9.13 6.08 11.01
N ASP A 11 8.40 6.27 12.09
CA ASP A 11 8.44 7.51 12.85
C ASP A 11 9.67 7.55 13.76
N LEU A 12 10.21 8.74 14.02
CA LEU A 12 11.41 8.90 14.83
C LEU A 12 11.26 8.30 16.23
N TYR A 13 10.06 8.35 16.82
CA TYR A 13 9.84 7.81 18.17
C TYR A 13 10.06 6.28 18.23
N GLU A 14 9.84 5.57 17.13
CA GLU A 14 10.10 4.13 17.05
C GLU A 14 11.57 3.84 17.35
N LEU A 15 12.47 4.53 16.64
CA LEU A 15 13.92 4.36 16.80
C LEU A 15 14.43 4.86 18.16
N THR A 16 13.90 5.98 18.67
CA THR A 16 14.30 6.49 19.98
C THR A 16 13.81 5.60 21.12
N MET A 17 12.61 5.03 21.01
CA MET A 17 12.11 4.02 21.96
C MET A 17 12.90 2.72 21.87
N MET A 18 13.26 2.28 20.64
CA MET A 18 14.12 1.10 20.48
C MET A 18 15.47 1.29 21.17
N GLN A 19 16.13 2.45 21.04
CA GLN A 19 17.34 2.71 21.79
C GLN A 19 17.10 2.71 23.30
N GLY A 20 15.97 3.22 23.77
CA GLY A 20 15.56 3.13 25.17
C GLY A 20 15.42 1.69 25.65
N TYR A 21 14.76 0.82 24.87
CA TYR A 21 14.64 -0.61 25.18
C TYR A 21 16.01 -1.31 25.16
N PHE A 22 16.86 -0.99 24.19
CA PHE A 22 18.22 -1.51 24.07
C PHE A 22 19.08 -1.21 25.32
N ARG A 23 18.88 -0.06 25.95
CA ARG A 23 19.67 0.35 27.14
C ARG A 23 19.07 -0.07 28.47
N GLU A 24 17.74 -0.02 28.60
CA GLU A 24 17.05 -0.05 29.90
C GLU A 24 16.17 -1.29 30.10
N LYS A 25 15.96 -2.11 29.08
CA LYS A 25 15.04 -3.23 29.11
C LYS A 25 15.71 -4.53 28.61
N ASP A 26 15.00 -5.64 28.78
CA ASP A 26 15.33 -6.86 28.05
C ASP A 26 14.85 -6.71 26.60
N ALA A 27 15.77 -6.43 25.71
CA ALA A 27 15.53 -6.28 24.28
C ALA A 27 14.89 -7.52 23.63
N ASN A 28 15.00 -8.69 24.28
CA ASN A 28 14.43 -9.96 23.81
C ASN A 28 13.05 -10.25 24.42
N GLU A 29 12.51 -9.36 25.25
CA GLU A 29 11.15 -9.52 25.77
C GLU A 29 10.15 -9.62 24.62
N THR A 30 9.45 -10.76 24.50
CA THR A 30 8.45 -10.97 23.48
C THR A 30 7.18 -10.22 23.82
N VAL A 31 6.69 -9.42 22.87
CA VAL A 31 5.45 -8.66 22.98
C VAL A 31 4.47 -9.02 21.87
N ILE A 32 3.21 -8.61 22.05
CA ILE A 32 2.16 -8.79 21.06
C ILE A 32 1.59 -7.40 20.72
N PHE A 33 1.68 -7.03 19.44
CA PHE A 33 1.07 -5.81 18.91
C PHE A 33 -0.05 -6.17 17.94
N ASP A 34 -1.19 -5.52 18.08
CA ASP A 34 -2.36 -5.70 17.23
C ASP A 34 -2.66 -4.41 16.46
N ALA A 35 -2.65 -4.48 15.13
CA ALA A 35 -3.17 -3.42 14.26
C ALA A 35 -4.67 -3.63 14.01
N PHE A 36 -5.48 -2.60 14.26
CA PHE A 36 -6.94 -2.65 14.08
C PHE A 36 -7.53 -1.28 13.81
N TYR A 37 -8.71 -1.23 13.22
CA TYR A 37 -9.49 0.01 13.12
C TYR A 37 -10.19 0.33 14.43
N ARG A 38 -10.01 1.54 14.96
CA ARG A 38 -10.78 2.04 16.12
C ARG A 38 -12.24 2.26 15.76
N THR A 39 -12.45 2.82 14.57
CA THR A 39 -13.77 3.06 13.95
C THR A 39 -13.62 2.84 12.45
N ASN A 40 -14.67 2.38 11.78
CA ASN A 40 -14.64 2.27 10.33
C ASN A 40 -14.61 3.66 9.68
N PRO A 41 -13.90 3.79 8.53
CA PRO A 41 -13.87 5.03 7.78
C PRO A 41 -15.27 5.46 7.32
N ASP A 42 -15.52 6.76 7.24
CA ASP A 42 -16.75 7.36 6.70
C ASP A 42 -18.05 6.86 7.40
N GLY A 43 -17.98 6.42 8.66
CA GLY A 43 -19.13 5.90 9.37
C GLY A 43 -19.69 4.59 8.81
N ASN A 44 -18.89 3.82 8.08
CA ASN A 44 -19.28 2.54 7.48
C ASN A 44 -19.50 1.46 8.53
N ALA A 45 -20.35 0.48 8.20
CA ALA A 45 -20.59 -0.68 9.05
C ALA A 45 -19.39 -1.65 9.07
N PHE A 46 -18.59 -1.70 8.00
CA PHE A 46 -17.44 -2.61 7.83
C PHE A 46 -16.33 -1.96 7.01
N SER A 47 -15.18 -2.60 6.99
CA SER A 47 -14.06 -2.30 6.08
C SER A 47 -13.63 -3.56 5.32
N ILE A 48 -12.91 -3.40 4.22
CA ILE A 48 -12.26 -4.50 3.49
C ILE A 48 -10.78 -4.47 3.83
N CYS A 49 -10.24 -5.57 4.36
CA CYS A 49 -8.83 -5.70 4.66
C CYS A 49 -8.01 -5.79 3.36
N ALA A 50 -6.98 -4.97 3.22
CA ALA A 50 -6.04 -5.00 2.10
C ALA A 50 -4.68 -4.43 2.49
N GLY A 51 -3.60 -4.84 1.80
CA GLY A 51 -2.22 -4.38 2.04
C GLY A 51 -1.30 -5.44 2.63
N LEU A 52 -1.79 -6.62 2.95
CA LEU A 52 -1.00 -7.68 3.61
C LEU A 52 0.19 -8.13 2.76
N GLU A 53 0.04 -8.28 1.45
CA GLU A 53 1.15 -8.67 0.58
C GLU A 53 2.31 -7.68 0.64
N GLN A 54 2.02 -6.37 0.62
CA GLN A 54 3.04 -5.34 0.76
C GLN A 54 3.69 -5.35 2.17
N VAL A 55 2.91 -5.64 3.22
CA VAL A 55 3.47 -5.82 4.58
C VAL A 55 4.43 -7.00 4.62
N ILE A 56 4.08 -8.13 4.01
CA ILE A 56 4.95 -9.31 3.93
C ILE A 56 6.25 -8.97 3.19
N ASP A 57 6.15 -8.29 2.05
CA ASP A 57 7.32 -7.88 1.28
C ASP A 57 8.20 -6.90 2.07
N TYR A 58 7.61 -5.94 2.78
CA TYR A 58 8.31 -5.01 3.64
C TYR A 58 9.11 -5.75 4.73
N VAL A 59 8.45 -6.62 5.49
CA VAL A 59 9.08 -7.31 6.63
C VAL A 59 10.17 -8.28 6.16
N LYS A 60 9.96 -8.99 5.04
CA LYS A 60 10.97 -9.90 4.47
C LYS A 60 12.23 -9.20 3.97
N ASN A 61 12.10 -7.94 3.55
CA ASN A 61 13.21 -7.13 3.02
C ASN A 61 13.73 -6.09 4.02
N LEU A 62 13.27 -6.14 5.28
CA LEU A 62 13.66 -5.19 6.31
C LEU A 62 15.14 -5.35 6.67
N HIS A 63 15.93 -4.31 6.44
CA HIS A 63 17.35 -4.26 6.75
C HIS A 63 17.85 -2.82 6.72
N PHE A 64 18.75 -2.46 7.61
CA PHE A 64 19.43 -1.17 7.56
C PHE A 64 20.73 -1.34 6.75
N ASP A 65 20.86 -0.59 5.66
CA ASP A 65 22.10 -0.55 4.89
C ASP A 65 23.09 0.48 5.45
N ASP A 66 24.32 0.52 4.89
CA ASP A 66 25.36 1.45 5.33
C ASP A 66 24.92 2.91 5.21
N ALA A 67 24.12 3.26 4.21
CA ALA A 67 23.63 4.62 4.01
C ALA A 67 22.57 5.00 5.04
N ASP A 68 21.70 4.07 5.42
CA ASP A 68 20.73 4.24 6.50
C ASP A 68 21.43 4.51 7.84
N ILE A 69 22.45 3.70 8.16
CA ILE A 69 23.22 3.85 9.40
C ILE A 69 23.97 5.18 9.44
N GLU A 70 24.61 5.57 8.34
CA GLU A 70 25.30 6.86 8.26
C GLU A 70 24.37 8.05 8.40
N TYR A 71 23.17 7.97 7.81
CA TYR A 71 22.11 8.97 7.98
C TYR A 71 21.69 9.07 9.46
N LEU A 72 21.40 7.95 10.11
CA LEU A 72 21.00 7.91 11.52
C LEU A 72 22.11 8.44 12.45
N ARG A 73 23.39 8.09 12.17
CA ARG A 73 24.56 8.64 12.87
C ARG A 73 24.63 10.15 12.75
N GLY A 74 24.34 10.70 11.58
CA GLY A 74 24.30 12.12 11.30
C GLY A 74 23.25 12.89 12.10
N LEU A 75 22.20 12.24 12.62
CA LEU A 75 21.21 12.86 13.50
C LEU A 75 21.80 13.21 14.89
N GLY A 76 22.87 12.53 15.32
CA GLY A 76 23.58 12.82 16.59
C GLY A 76 22.79 12.48 17.85
N ILE A 77 21.77 11.62 17.77
CA ILE A 77 20.90 11.23 18.89
C ILE A 77 20.98 9.73 19.22
N PHE A 78 21.68 8.96 18.39
CA PHE A 78 21.84 7.51 18.57
C PHE A 78 23.27 7.15 18.95
N ASP A 79 23.40 6.17 19.87
CA ASP A 79 24.68 5.64 20.31
C ASP A 79 25.24 4.65 19.27
N GLU A 80 26.58 4.57 19.16
CA GLU A 80 27.25 3.67 18.20
C GLU A 80 26.88 2.20 18.40
N ASP A 81 26.76 1.71 19.63
CA ASP A 81 26.37 0.33 19.92
C ASP A 81 24.95 0.02 19.40
N PHE A 82 24.04 1.00 19.48
CA PHE A 82 22.68 0.87 18.95
C PHE A 82 22.68 0.90 17.42
N LEU A 83 23.50 1.76 16.81
CA LEU A 83 23.66 1.80 15.35
C LEU A 83 24.26 0.48 14.82
N GLU A 84 25.22 -0.12 15.53
CA GLU A 84 25.74 -1.45 15.19
C GLU A 84 24.67 -2.54 15.32
N TYR A 85 23.82 -2.47 16.35
CA TYR A 85 22.66 -3.36 16.48
C TYR A 85 21.71 -3.20 15.27
N LEU A 86 21.37 -1.98 14.87
CA LEU A 86 20.50 -1.73 13.71
C LEU A 86 21.12 -2.27 12.41
N HIS A 87 22.42 -2.09 12.19
CA HIS A 87 23.12 -2.61 11.02
C HIS A 87 23.01 -4.15 10.89
N ASN A 88 22.96 -4.86 12.02
CA ASN A 88 22.78 -6.31 12.07
C ASN A 88 21.32 -6.75 12.25
N PHE A 89 20.38 -5.82 12.19
CA PHE A 89 18.97 -6.07 12.47
C PHE A 89 18.36 -7.08 11.49
N LYS A 90 17.55 -8.00 12.05
CA LYS A 90 16.72 -8.94 11.30
C LYS A 90 15.42 -9.13 12.05
N PHE A 91 14.32 -9.08 11.33
CA PHE A 91 13.03 -9.41 11.92
C PHE A 91 12.95 -10.95 12.12
N SER A 92 12.69 -11.37 13.33
CA SER A 92 12.63 -12.78 13.74
C SER A 92 11.26 -13.21 14.26
N GLY A 93 10.33 -12.26 14.38
CA GLY A 93 8.99 -12.50 14.93
C GLY A 93 8.02 -13.18 13.98
N ASP A 94 6.83 -13.46 14.48
CA ASP A 94 5.71 -14.02 13.74
C ASP A 94 4.66 -12.95 13.43
N ILE A 95 4.06 -13.03 12.25
CA ILE A 95 2.95 -12.18 11.83
C ILE A 95 1.74 -13.05 11.49
N TYR A 96 0.62 -12.79 12.15
CA TYR A 96 -0.68 -13.36 11.86
C TYR A 96 -1.57 -12.26 11.29
N ALA A 97 -2.28 -12.53 10.21
CA ALA A 97 -3.10 -11.51 9.59
C ALA A 97 -4.38 -12.08 8.96
N ILE A 98 -5.39 -11.23 8.84
CA ILE A 98 -6.61 -11.53 8.12
C ILE A 98 -6.30 -11.50 6.62
N PRO A 99 -6.76 -12.51 5.82
CA PRO A 99 -6.58 -12.51 4.37
C PRO A 99 -7.17 -11.26 3.70
N GLU A 100 -6.50 -10.77 2.65
CA GLU A 100 -7.00 -9.63 1.88
C GLU A 100 -8.35 -9.94 1.24
N GLY A 101 -9.18 -8.90 1.08
CA GLY A 101 -10.55 -9.03 0.57
C GLY A 101 -11.58 -9.42 1.64
N THR A 102 -11.16 -9.75 2.85
CA THR A 102 -12.07 -10.10 3.95
C THR A 102 -12.77 -8.87 4.49
N VAL A 103 -14.07 -8.99 4.77
CA VAL A 103 -14.85 -8.00 5.54
C VAL A 103 -14.43 -8.03 6.98
N VAL A 104 -14.10 -6.87 7.54
CA VAL A 104 -13.63 -6.70 8.91
C VAL A 104 -14.39 -5.59 9.63
N PHE A 105 -14.44 -5.67 10.97
CA PHE A 105 -15.16 -4.74 11.82
C PHE A 105 -14.21 -3.98 12.76
N PRO A 106 -14.67 -2.86 13.37
CA PRO A 106 -13.85 -2.12 14.32
C PRO A 106 -13.35 -3.02 15.47
N ARG A 107 -12.09 -2.81 15.87
CA ARG A 107 -11.40 -3.52 16.95
C ARG A 107 -11.10 -5.00 16.71
N GLU A 108 -11.35 -5.51 15.51
CA GLU A 108 -10.82 -6.82 15.11
C GLU A 108 -9.33 -6.66 14.74
N PRO A 109 -8.42 -7.49 15.28
CA PRO A 109 -7.02 -7.48 14.90
C PRO A 109 -6.87 -7.86 13.41
N LEU A 110 -6.42 -6.92 12.59
CA LEU A 110 -6.15 -7.13 11.16
C LEU A 110 -4.79 -7.78 10.95
N VAL A 111 -3.81 -7.32 11.71
CA VAL A 111 -2.44 -7.84 11.76
C VAL A 111 -2.03 -7.92 13.21
N LYS A 112 -1.52 -9.08 13.61
CA LYS A 112 -0.93 -9.35 14.92
C LYS A 112 0.55 -9.64 14.73
N VAL A 113 1.42 -8.90 15.41
CA VAL A 113 2.86 -9.11 15.45
C VAL A 113 3.23 -9.69 16.81
N ILE A 114 3.93 -10.83 16.82
CA ILE A 114 4.51 -11.45 18.02
C ILE A 114 6.01 -11.49 17.82
N ALA A 115 6.74 -10.63 18.51
CA ALA A 115 8.18 -10.45 18.27
C ALA A 115 8.88 -9.88 19.51
N PRO A 116 10.23 -9.90 19.55
CA PRO A 116 11.00 -9.08 20.48
C PRO A 116 10.55 -7.61 20.39
N ILE A 117 10.50 -6.93 21.54
CA ILE A 117 9.87 -5.59 21.65
C ILE A 117 10.43 -4.57 20.65
N MET A 118 11.72 -4.58 20.36
CA MET A 118 12.33 -3.66 19.40
C MET A 118 11.90 -3.97 17.96
N GLU A 119 11.76 -5.24 17.62
CA GLU A 119 11.32 -5.66 16.29
C GLU A 119 9.84 -5.32 16.07
N ALA A 120 8.99 -5.59 17.07
CA ALA A 120 7.57 -5.26 17.03
C ALA A 120 7.34 -3.75 16.90
N GLN A 121 8.16 -2.95 17.62
CA GLN A 121 8.10 -1.50 17.60
C GLN A 121 8.46 -0.94 16.20
N LEU A 122 9.54 -1.39 15.61
CA LEU A 122 10.03 -0.86 14.32
C LEU A 122 9.02 -1.00 13.19
N VAL A 123 8.26 -2.09 13.16
CA VAL A 123 7.34 -2.38 12.05
C VAL A 123 5.97 -1.68 12.16
N GLU A 124 5.67 -1.05 13.27
CA GLU A 124 4.36 -0.45 13.57
C GLU A 124 3.93 0.56 12.49
N THR A 125 4.71 1.61 12.31
CA THR A 125 4.34 2.72 11.39
C THR A 125 4.13 2.24 9.96
N ALA A 126 5.03 1.41 9.44
CA ALA A 126 4.91 0.90 8.07
C ALA A 126 3.68 0.00 7.89
N ILE A 127 3.42 -0.92 8.82
CA ILE A 127 2.23 -1.78 8.80
C ILE A 127 0.96 -0.94 8.81
N LEU A 128 0.86 0.02 9.73
CA LEU A 128 -0.32 0.89 9.85
C LEU A 128 -0.52 1.71 8.57
N ASN A 129 0.53 2.30 8.01
CA ASN A 129 0.47 3.09 6.78
C ASN A 129 -0.04 2.24 5.59
N ILE A 130 0.56 1.08 5.38
CA ILE A 130 0.25 0.18 4.26
C ILE A 130 -1.19 -0.34 4.35
N ILE A 131 -1.57 -0.91 5.49
CA ILE A 131 -2.90 -1.47 5.72
C ILE A 131 -3.97 -0.39 5.65
N ASN A 132 -3.74 0.78 6.26
CA ASN A 132 -4.69 1.88 6.25
C ASN A 132 -5.00 2.35 4.83
N HIS A 133 -3.98 2.69 4.03
CA HIS A 133 -4.17 3.19 2.68
C HIS A 133 -4.94 2.19 1.79
N GLN A 134 -4.48 0.95 1.73
CA GLN A 134 -5.08 -0.04 0.84
C GLN A 134 -6.49 -0.46 1.30
N SER A 135 -6.71 -0.62 2.60
CA SER A 135 -8.04 -0.96 3.11
C SER A 135 -9.05 0.17 2.95
N LEU A 136 -8.64 1.45 3.07
CA LEU A 136 -9.51 2.60 2.78
C LEU A 136 -9.99 2.58 1.31
N ILE A 137 -9.07 2.37 0.37
CA ILE A 137 -9.39 2.29 -1.06
C ILE A 137 -10.26 1.08 -1.36
N ALA A 138 -9.90 -0.11 -0.84
CA ALA A 138 -10.68 -1.33 -1.03
C ALA A 138 -12.11 -1.17 -0.48
N THR A 139 -12.26 -0.60 0.71
CA THR A 139 -13.57 -0.35 1.33
C THR A 139 -14.43 0.58 0.49
N LYS A 140 -13.88 1.70 0.01
CA LYS A 140 -14.59 2.63 -0.85
C LYS A 140 -15.00 1.96 -2.16
N THR A 141 -14.08 1.23 -2.78
CA THR A 141 -14.30 0.52 -4.04
C THR A 141 -15.37 -0.55 -3.90
N SER A 142 -15.36 -1.35 -2.83
CA SER A 142 -16.37 -2.41 -2.62
C SER A 142 -17.81 -1.87 -2.63
N ARG A 143 -18.01 -0.67 -2.10
CA ARG A 143 -19.32 0.01 -2.11
C ARG A 143 -19.73 0.46 -3.50
N ILE A 144 -18.76 0.94 -4.30
CA ILE A 144 -19.00 1.33 -5.70
C ILE A 144 -19.37 0.09 -6.52
N VAL A 145 -18.60 -0.99 -6.36
CA VAL A 145 -18.87 -2.27 -7.04
C VAL A 145 -20.25 -2.82 -6.65
N PHE A 146 -20.59 -2.78 -5.37
CA PHE A 146 -21.93 -3.17 -4.91
C PHE A 146 -23.04 -2.32 -5.53
N ALA A 147 -22.85 -1.00 -5.58
CA ALA A 147 -23.84 -0.07 -6.17
C ALA A 147 -24.00 -0.27 -7.69
N ALA A 148 -22.97 -0.78 -8.37
CA ALA A 148 -22.98 -1.05 -9.81
C ALA A 148 -23.85 -2.27 -10.21
N ARG A 149 -24.34 -3.08 -9.25
CA ARG A 149 -25.31 -4.17 -9.49
C ARG A 149 -24.90 -5.17 -10.57
N GLY A 150 -23.61 -5.45 -10.69
CA GLY A 150 -23.07 -6.39 -11.66
C GLY A 150 -22.40 -5.74 -12.88
N ASP A 151 -22.53 -4.42 -13.06
CA ASP A 151 -21.75 -3.72 -14.07
C ASP A 151 -20.28 -3.65 -13.66
N GLY A 152 -19.37 -3.79 -14.65
CA GLY A 152 -17.94 -3.76 -14.41
C GLY A 152 -17.42 -2.36 -14.05
N ILE A 153 -16.71 -2.25 -12.95
CA ILE A 153 -16.07 -1.01 -12.49
C ILE A 153 -14.59 -1.02 -12.88
N MET A 154 -14.11 0.08 -13.46
CA MET A 154 -12.71 0.30 -13.78
C MET A 154 -12.11 1.40 -12.88
N GLU A 155 -10.89 1.16 -12.41
CA GLU A 155 -10.15 2.11 -11.59
C GLU A 155 -9.38 3.10 -12.48
N PHE A 156 -9.69 4.40 -12.39
CA PHE A 156 -9.08 5.49 -13.17
C PHE A 156 -8.54 6.63 -12.29
N GLY A 157 -8.19 6.34 -11.05
CA GLY A 157 -7.82 7.34 -10.04
C GLY A 157 -6.36 7.79 -10.09
N LEU A 158 -5.46 7.14 -10.87
CA LEU A 158 -4.03 7.38 -10.84
C LEU A 158 -3.63 8.87 -10.81
N ARG A 159 -4.13 9.67 -11.75
CA ARG A 159 -3.78 11.10 -11.87
C ARG A 159 -4.33 11.99 -10.75
N ARG A 160 -5.14 11.45 -9.85
CA ARG A 160 -5.74 12.14 -8.69
C ARG A 160 -5.28 11.56 -7.37
N ALA A 161 -4.42 10.54 -7.40
CA ALA A 161 -3.86 9.92 -6.21
C ALA A 161 -2.83 10.84 -5.54
N GLN A 162 -2.59 10.62 -4.27
CA GLN A 162 -1.65 11.39 -3.44
C GLN A 162 -0.23 10.82 -3.55
N GLY A 163 0.30 10.80 -4.77
CA GLY A 163 1.62 10.29 -5.08
C GLY A 163 1.61 8.98 -5.87
N ALA A 164 2.76 8.59 -6.41
CA ALA A 164 2.90 7.44 -7.31
C ALA A 164 2.55 6.11 -6.62
N ASP A 165 3.02 5.92 -5.39
CA ASP A 165 2.74 4.72 -4.60
C ASP A 165 1.25 4.63 -4.25
N ALA A 166 0.64 5.73 -3.83
CA ALA A 166 -0.80 5.79 -3.55
C ALA A 166 -1.63 5.41 -4.79
N GLY A 167 -1.24 5.86 -5.99
CA GLY A 167 -1.89 5.48 -7.23
C GLY A 167 -1.70 4.01 -7.60
N THR A 168 -0.51 3.46 -7.34
CA THR A 168 -0.16 2.10 -7.72
C THR A 168 -0.81 1.07 -6.77
N TYR A 169 -0.62 1.23 -5.47
CA TYR A 169 -1.24 0.35 -4.48
C TYR A 169 -2.74 0.59 -4.31
N GLY A 170 -3.22 1.82 -4.61
CA GLY A 170 -4.65 2.10 -4.71
C GLY A 170 -5.32 1.32 -5.84
N ALA A 171 -4.69 1.22 -7.00
CA ALA A 171 -5.18 0.37 -8.11
C ALA A 171 -5.25 -1.11 -7.69
N ARG A 172 -4.19 -1.63 -7.03
CA ARG A 172 -4.20 -2.99 -6.47
C ARG A 172 -5.36 -3.22 -5.50
N ALA A 173 -5.55 -2.31 -4.56
CA ALA A 173 -6.63 -2.38 -3.57
C ALA A 173 -8.03 -2.35 -4.22
N ALA A 174 -8.20 -1.56 -5.28
CA ALA A 174 -9.43 -1.53 -6.05
C ALA A 174 -9.72 -2.87 -6.77
N MET A 175 -8.69 -3.55 -7.27
CA MET A 175 -8.84 -4.87 -7.86
C MET A 175 -9.25 -5.93 -6.82
N ILE A 176 -8.65 -5.91 -5.61
CA ILE A 176 -9.07 -6.77 -4.49
C ILE A 176 -10.56 -6.59 -4.17
N ALA A 177 -11.05 -5.35 -4.27
CA ALA A 177 -12.44 -5.01 -3.98
C ALA A 177 -13.42 -5.21 -5.15
N GLY A 178 -12.98 -5.75 -6.29
CA GLY A 178 -13.84 -6.19 -7.39
C GLY A 178 -13.85 -5.30 -8.64
N CYS A 179 -12.92 -4.35 -8.80
CA CYS A 179 -12.71 -3.70 -10.09
C CYS A 179 -12.25 -4.71 -11.15
N ILE A 180 -12.64 -4.49 -12.41
CA ILE A 180 -12.31 -5.40 -13.54
C ILE A 180 -11.06 -4.96 -14.32
N GLY A 181 -10.43 -3.86 -13.92
CA GLY A 181 -9.22 -3.33 -14.54
C GLY A 181 -8.87 -1.95 -14.02
N THR A 182 -7.66 -1.52 -14.35
CA THR A 182 -7.13 -0.18 -14.03
C THR A 182 -6.53 0.47 -15.27
N SER A 183 -6.48 1.80 -15.31
CA SER A 183 -5.70 2.53 -16.31
C SER A 183 -4.21 2.66 -15.94
N ASN A 184 -3.82 2.23 -14.74
CA ASN A 184 -2.44 2.31 -14.27
C ASN A 184 -1.58 1.19 -14.86
N VAL A 185 -0.80 1.52 -15.89
CA VAL A 185 0.06 0.56 -16.60
C VAL A 185 1.12 -0.05 -15.67
N LEU A 186 1.65 0.74 -14.72
CA LEU A 186 2.61 0.23 -13.74
C LEU A 186 1.97 -0.80 -12.79
N ALA A 187 0.76 -0.53 -12.30
CA ALA A 187 0.01 -1.49 -11.49
C ALA A 187 -0.28 -2.77 -12.27
N GLY A 188 -0.65 -2.65 -13.57
CA GLY A 188 -0.82 -3.80 -14.46
C GLY A 188 0.42 -4.68 -14.52
N LYS A 189 1.59 -4.06 -14.67
CA LYS A 189 2.89 -4.77 -14.74
C LYS A 189 3.29 -5.41 -13.40
N LEU A 190 3.07 -4.71 -12.28
CA LEU A 190 3.54 -5.16 -10.96
C LEU A 190 2.65 -6.26 -10.37
N PHE A 191 1.34 -6.18 -10.59
CA PHE A 191 0.35 -7.03 -9.92
C PHE A 191 -0.39 -7.98 -10.88
N ASP A 192 0.03 -8.01 -12.15
CA ASP A 192 -0.60 -8.83 -13.19
C ASP A 192 -2.12 -8.63 -13.28
N VAL A 193 -2.56 -7.37 -13.21
CA VAL A 193 -3.98 -7.00 -13.29
C VAL A 193 -4.32 -6.40 -14.66
N PRO A 194 -5.59 -6.57 -15.15
CA PRO A 194 -5.99 -6.08 -16.45
C PRO A 194 -5.83 -4.56 -16.58
N VAL A 195 -5.13 -4.12 -17.64
CA VAL A 195 -5.01 -2.70 -17.99
C VAL A 195 -6.05 -2.36 -19.05
N LYS A 196 -6.90 -1.37 -18.75
CA LYS A 196 -7.97 -0.89 -19.63
C LYS A 196 -8.04 0.62 -19.58
N GLY A 197 -8.53 1.22 -20.64
CA GLY A 197 -8.67 2.67 -20.69
C GLY A 197 -9.33 3.13 -21.98
N THR A 198 -9.62 4.42 -22.02
CA THR A 198 -10.13 5.15 -23.19
C THR A 198 -9.07 6.12 -23.69
N HIS A 199 -9.31 6.78 -24.84
CA HIS A 199 -8.57 7.99 -25.20
C HIS A 199 -8.97 9.17 -24.29
N ALA A 200 -8.22 10.27 -24.36
CA ALA A 200 -8.51 11.51 -23.66
C ALA A 200 -9.04 12.58 -24.64
N HIS A 201 -9.61 13.68 -24.12
CA HIS A 201 -10.08 14.81 -24.91
C HIS A 201 -9.00 15.43 -25.83
N SER A 202 -7.73 15.39 -25.41
CA SER A 202 -6.60 15.84 -26.22
C SER A 202 -6.50 15.10 -27.57
N TRP A 203 -6.89 13.81 -27.62
CA TRP A 203 -6.99 13.07 -28.87
C TRP A 203 -8.06 13.69 -29.79
N ILE A 204 -9.27 13.93 -29.27
CA ILE A 204 -10.38 14.54 -30.01
C ILE A 204 -9.98 15.91 -30.53
N MET A 205 -9.41 16.75 -29.69
CA MET A 205 -8.98 18.12 -30.02
C MET A 205 -7.87 18.19 -31.08
N SER A 206 -7.16 17.10 -31.33
CA SER A 206 -6.13 17.03 -32.37
C SER A 206 -6.68 16.77 -33.79
N PHE A 207 -7.99 16.54 -33.92
CA PHE A 207 -8.69 16.30 -35.18
C PHE A 207 -9.66 17.43 -35.50
N PRO A 208 -10.06 17.60 -36.80
CA PRO A 208 -11.04 18.62 -37.19
C PRO A 208 -12.42 18.46 -36.55
N ASP A 209 -12.81 17.23 -36.25
CA ASP A 209 -14.07 16.88 -35.62
C ASP A 209 -13.99 15.55 -34.85
N GLU A 210 -14.93 15.33 -33.95
CA GLU A 210 -14.99 14.16 -33.07
C GLU A 210 -15.15 12.83 -33.85
N LEU A 211 -16.01 12.83 -34.88
CA LEU A 211 -16.24 11.62 -35.68
C LEU A 211 -14.96 11.16 -36.39
N THR A 212 -14.18 12.10 -36.91
CA THR A 212 -12.89 11.82 -37.54
C THR A 212 -11.91 11.22 -36.51
N ALA A 213 -11.86 11.79 -35.30
CA ALA A 213 -11.03 11.25 -34.21
C ALA A 213 -11.45 9.83 -33.81
N PHE A 214 -12.73 9.55 -33.67
CA PHE A 214 -13.26 8.23 -33.32
C PHE A 214 -12.97 7.19 -34.41
N ARG A 215 -13.17 7.54 -35.69
CA ARG A 215 -12.84 6.64 -36.81
C ARG A 215 -11.36 6.31 -36.85
N ALA A 216 -10.49 7.28 -36.60
CA ALA A 216 -9.05 7.07 -36.54
C ALA A 216 -8.69 6.12 -35.37
N TYR A 217 -9.25 6.32 -34.18
CA TYR A 217 -9.00 5.48 -33.01
C TYR A 217 -9.50 4.04 -33.22
N ALA A 218 -10.73 3.87 -33.73
CA ALA A 218 -11.30 2.56 -34.00
C ALA A 218 -10.52 1.79 -35.08
N LYS A 219 -9.96 2.47 -36.09
CA LYS A 219 -9.08 1.86 -37.09
C LYS A 219 -7.77 1.34 -36.48
N LEU A 220 -7.20 2.06 -35.50
CA LEU A 220 -5.94 1.65 -34.84
C LEU A 220 -6.16 0.52 -33.85
N TYR A 221 -7.29 0.50 -33.15
CA TYR A 221 -7.56 -0.46 -32.07
C TYR A 221 -8.91 -1.17 -32.25
N PRO A 222 -9.10 -1.97 -33.32
CA PRO A 222 -10.40 -2.53 -33.68
C PRO A 222 -10.95 -3.51 -32.63
N SER A 223 -10.09 -4.19 -31.86
CA SER A 223 -10.46 -5.15 -30.82
C SER A 223 -10.44 -4.58 -29.39
N ALA A 224 -9.91 -3.36 -29.21
CA ALA A 224 -9.71 -2.72 -27.89
C ALA A 224 -10.21 -1.27 -27.88
N CYS A 225 -11.09 -0.90 -28.80
CA CYS A 225 -11.61 0.44 -28.96
C CYS A 225 -12.67 0.73 -27.88
N ILE A 226 -12.35 1.60 -26.94
CA ILE A 226 -13.30 2.18 -26.00
C ILE A 226 -13.28 3.69 -26.21
N LEU A 227 -14.38 4.23 -26.71
CA LEU A 227 -14.52 5.64 -27.00
C LEU A 227 -15.08 6.39 -25.80
N LEU A 228 -14.57 7.58 -25.55
CA LEU A 228 -15.10 8.55 -24.60
C LEU A 228 -15.94 9.55 -25.40
N ALA A 229 -17.24 9.58 -25.16
CA ALA A 229 -18.18 10.57 -25.67
C ALA A 229 -18.68 11.40 -24.48
N ASP A 230 -18.67 12.74 -24.63
CA ASP A 230 -19.06 13.73 -23.61
C ASP A 230 -20.20 14.59 -24.11
#